data_d8742e2576d695af3440adeb9cf982d8
#
_entry.id   d8742e2576d695af3440adeb9cf982d8
#
_cell.length_a   1.000
_cell.length_b   1.000
_cell.length_c   1.000
_cell.angle_alpha   90.00
_cell.angle_beta   90.00
_cell.angle_gamma   90.00
#
_symmetry.space_group_name_H-M   'P 1'
#
loop_
_entity.id
_entity.type
_entity.pdbx_description
1 polymer ?
#
loop_
_entity_poly.entity_id
_entity_poly.type
_entity_poly.pdbx_seq_one_letter_code
_entity_poly.pdbx_strand_id
1 'polypeptide(L)'
;MVEWLFEVTPNKSTRVATKRDVYWFVNRLFELNGKTTAGNNSDSLILFMRPLINNQFWIQHRNEYWLRALINQFEIFHPDNTSPFDNEFKQATGIKLTDFFVIVSYVYFGMRAENRRLNYIQIVKYLHPYYSLETIAKSIRIIAGTPTQLQDFLCNTFPREVTDTVTIAETRLLHKPILITEGYLYCADVTLLGRGIAEAALNHFVRKNTAGFRKRFGLAFEHYVNVCLSRPDISYLRETDVEAIYKGAGISGKVTDFLVTGDDGCVFVEAKGVVPRAETLCTANPYLIKRQLKDSIIKGIKQIVECAYLLDGASNQFSAVKKERFGLIVTQGEFLLKRGIDIAQDIAPHEIKSLTKKFGEPIPYNNIFVCSIQDFEYLTGIAKQQPDFLLAFLRHCCREDADPITMKMMMVQHIETFFKVLIPGDEEYTRLESRGLKDNRLFDKTIDVMSDCHAYWKGKLISTTYDKSISLQRMLQAT
;
A
#
# COMPACT_ATOMS: atom_id res chain seq x y z
N MET A 1 6.59 -21.11 0.23
CA MET A 1 6.64 -22.47 -0.38
C MET A 1 6.83 -22.43 -1.89
N VAL A 2 5.93 -21.84 -2.68
CA VAL A 2 6.04 -21.80 -4.16
C VAL A 2 7.36 -21.16 -4.62
N GLU A 3 7.77 -20.06 -4.01
CA GLU A 3 9.04 -19.39 -4.28
C GLU A 3 10.26 -20.32 -4.08
N TRP A 4 10.30 -21.06 -2.98
CA TRP A 4 11.41 -21.97 -2.71
C TRP A 4 11.44 -23.17 -3.67
N LEU A 5 10.27 -23.60 -4.16
CA LEU A 5 10.24 -24.61 -5.20
C LEU A 5 10.90 -24.13 -6.50
N PHE A 6 10.67 -22.86 -6.89
CA PHE A 6 11.36 -22.27 -8.04
C PHE A 6 12.88 -22.18 -7.83
N GLU A 7 13.35 -21.85 -6.62
CA GLU A 7 14.78 -21.74 -6.32
C GLU A 7 15.52 -23.08 -6.40
N VAL A 8 14.89 -24.18 -5.94
CA VAL A 8 15.57 -25.45 -5.77
C VAL A 8 15.24 -26.49 -6.85
N THR A 9 14.20 -26.26 -7.67
CA THR A 9 13.81 -27.23 -8.70
C THR A 9 14.71 -27.10 -9.91
N PRO A 10 15.44 -28.16 -10.30
CA PRO A 10 16.25 -28.12 -11.51
C PRO A 10 15.35 -27.99 -12.74
N ASN A 11 15.77 -27.17 -13.72
CA ASN A 11 15.01 -26.88 -14.95
C ASN A 11 14.70 -28.10 -15.82
N LYS A 12 15.26 -29.27 -15.52
CA LYS A 12 15.09 -30.52 -16.27
C LYS A 12 14.58 -31.67 -15.40
N SER A 13 13.87 -31.42 -14.32
CA SER A 13 13.30 -32.50 -13.51
C SER A 13 12.14 -33.17 -14.24
N THR A 14 12.23 -34.48 -14.41
CA THR A 14 11.14 -35.31 -14.95
C THR A 14 10.22 -35.87 -13.87
N ARG A 15 10.55 -35.64 -12.60
CA ARG A 15 9.76 -36.15 -11.46
C ARG A 15 8.67 -35.13 -11.06
N VAL A 16 7.42 -35.61 -11.05
CA VAL A 16 6.29 -34.86 -10.53
C VAL A 16 6.24 -35.04 -9.01
N ALA A 17 6.08 -33.93 -8.27
CA ALA A 17 5.94 -33.99 -6.82
C ALA A 17 4.63 -34.70 -6.43
N THR A 18 4.74 -35.63 -5.50
CA THR A 18 3.59 -36.38 -4.93
C THR A 18 2.97 -35.60 -3.77
N LYS A 19 1.72 -35.94 -3.36
CA LYS A 19 1.12 -35.39 -2.14
C LYS A 19 2.02 -35.58 -0.90
N ARG A 20 2.75 -36.70 -0.83
CA ARG A 20 3.65 -37.01 0.28
C ARG A 20 4.85 -36.06 0.31
N ASP A 21 5.42 -35.72 -0.85
CA ASP A 21 6.52 -34.76 -0.96
C ASP A 21 6.08 -33.37 -0.50
N VAL A 22 4.87 -32.94 -0.89
CA VAL A 22 4.29 -31.65 -0.45
C VAL A 22 4.04 -31.67 1.06
N TYR A 23 3.46 -32.73 1.62
CA TYR A 23 3.23 -32.86 3.07
C TYR A 23 4.54 -32.81 3.87
N TRP A 24 5.54 -33.54 3.43
CA TRP A 24 6.87 -33.56 4.05
C TRP A 24 7.49 -32.14 4.06
N PHE A 25 7.41 -31.46 2.93
CA PHE A 25 7.95 -30.10 2.78
C PHE A 25 7.21 -29.08 3.67
N VAL A 26 5.89 -29.13 3.71
CA VAL A 26 5.07 -28.24 4.57
C VAL A 26 5.40 -28.46 6.05
N ASN A 27 5.52 -29.71 6.49
CA ASN A 27 5.88 -30.00 7.87
C ASN A 27 7.28 -29.46 8.24
N ARG A 28 8.25 -29.58 7.33
CA ARG A 28 9.58 -29.02 7.55
C ARG A 28 9.57 -27.48 7.64
N LEU A 29 8.76 -26.82 6.83
CA LEU A 29 8.57 -25.36 6.93
C LEU A 29 7.94 -24.98 8.27
N PHE A 30 6.98 -25.75 8.76
CA PHE A 30 6.34 -25.51 10.04
C PHE A 30 7.33 -25.66 11.21
N GLU A 31 8.18 -26.68 11.20
CA GLU A 31 9.26 -26.88 12.18
C GLU A 31 10.28 -25.72 12.17
N LEU A 32 10.63 -25.20 10.98
CA LEU A 32 11.54 -24.06 10.84
C LEU A 32 10.91 -22.77 11.38
N ASN A 33 9.64 -22.51 11.12
CA ASN A 33 8.93 -21.36 11.66
C ASN A 33 8.92 -21.35 13.20
N GLY A 34 8.72 -22.50 13.83
CA GLY A 34 8.78 -22.63 15.29
C GLY A 34 10.15 -22.28 15.89
N LYS A 35 11.23 -22.54 15.17
CA LYS A 35 12.61 -22.24 15.61
C LYS A 35 13.00 -20.77 15.44
N THR A 36 12.51 -20.12 14.37
CA THR A 36 12.85 -18.72 14.06
C THR A 36 12.08 -17.71 14.91
N THR A 37 10.85 -18.03 15.33
CA THR A 37 10.08 -17.17 16.25
C THR A 37 10.65 -17.16 17.67
N ALA A 38 11.33 -18.20 18.09
CA ALA A 38 11.94 -18.27 19.42
C ALA A 38 13.20 -17.37 19.61
N GLY A 39 13.77 -16.84 18.52
CA GLY A 39 14.98 -15.98 18.55
C GLY A 39 14.73 -14.47 18.65
N ASN A 40 13.48 -14.01 18.55
CA ASN A 40 13.16 -12.59 18.63
C ASN A 40 12.95 -12.14 20.09
N ASN A 41 14.04 -11.92 20.83
CA ASN A 41 14.02 -11.33 22.17
C ASN A 41 13.74 -9.80 22.07
N SER A 42 12.49 -9.42 21.90
CA SER A 42 12.06 -8.03 22.07
C SER A 42 11.24 -7.90 23.35
N ASP A 43 11.61 -6.96 24.23
CA ASP A 43 10.84 -6.63 25.44
C ASP A 43 9.49 -5.96 25.09
N SER A 44 9.35 -5.48 23.86
CA SER A 44 8.11 -4.88 23.34
C SER A 44 7.25 -5.92 22.61
N LEU A 45 6.05 -6.17 23.14
CA LEU A 45 5.06 -7.06 22.51
C LEU A 45 4.72 -6.60 21.08
N ILE A 46 4.61 -5.29 20.85
CA ILE A 46 4.28 -4.73 19.55
C ILE A 46 5.38 -5.04 18.53
N LEU A 47 6.64 -4.82 18.89
CA LEU A 47 7.77 -5.12 18.01
C LEU A 47 7.91 -6.61 17.74
N PHE A 48 7.64 -7.46 18.74
CA PHE A 48 7.64 -8.91 18.60
C PHE A 48 6.54 -9.39 17.65
N MET A 49 5.32 -8.85 17.75
CA MET A 49 4.17 -9.27 16.96
C MET A 49 4.24 -8.80 15.49
N ARG A 50 4.93 -7.69 15.17
CA ARG A 50 5.01 -7.11 13.83
C ARG A 50 5.40 -8.11 12.73
N PRO A 51 6.52 -8.85 12.83
CA PRO A 51 6.91 -9.83 11.81
C PRO A 51 5.86 -10.93 11.62
N LEU A 52 5.21 -11.37 12.69
CA LEU A 52 4.17 -12.38 12.65
C LEU A 52 2.92 -11.87 11.93
N ILE A 53 2.49 -10.65 12.28
CA ILE A 53 1.35 -9.99 11.63
C ILE A 53 1.66 -9.73 10.17
N ASN A 54 2.84 -9.23 9.83
CA ASN A 54 3.23 -8.99 8.45
C ASN A 54 3.11 -10.25 7.59
N ASN A 55 3.51 -11.41 8.12
CA ASN A 55 3.42 -12.68 7.40
C ASN A 55 1.96 -13.14 7.15
N GLN A 56 1.03 -12.77 8.04
CA GLN A 56 -0.38 -13.18 7.96
C GLN A 56 -1.29 -12.11 7.37
N PHE A 57 -0.94 -10.84 7.50
CA PHE A 57 -1.73 -9.68 7.10
C PHE A 57 -2.25 -9.79 5.65
N TRP A 58 -1.39 -10.22 4.75
CA TRP A 58 -1.69 -10.34 3.33
C TRP A 58 -2.69 -11.46 3.01
N ILE A 59 -2.73 -12.50 3.81
CA ILE A 59 -3.63 -13.64 3.64
C ILE A 59 -5.01 -13.35 4.23
N GLN A 60 -5.06 -12.50 5.25
CA GLN A 60 -6.29 -12.19 6.00
C GLN A 60 -7.06 -11.00 5.40
N HIS A 61 -6.40 -10.13 4.65
CA HIS A 61 -7.08 -9.02 4.00
C HIS A 61 -7.98 -9.49 2.86
N ARG A 62 -9.15 -8.83 2.77
CA ARG A 62 -10.08 -9.01 1.66
C ARG A 62 -9.44 -8.55 0.35
N ASN A 63 -9.81 -9.17 -0.76
CA ASN A 63 -9.30 -8.82 -2.10
C ASN A 63 -9.54 -7.34 -2.48
N GLU A 64 -10.57 -6.73 -1.91
CA GLU A 64 -10.93 -5.31 -2.10
C GLU A 64 -9.82 -4.36 -1.63
N TYR A 65 -9.06 -4.73 -0.60
CA TYR A 65 -7.93 -3.93 -0.11
C TYR A 65 -6.88 -3.68 -1.22
N TRP A 66 -6.50 -4.73 -1.96
CA TRP A 66 -5.50 -4.61 -3.03
C TRP A 66 -6.03 -3.87 -4.25
N LEU A 67 -7.32 -3.99 -4.49
CA LEU A 67 -7.98 -3.24 -5.52
C LEU A 67 -7.94 -1.73 -5.22
N ARG A 68 -8.24 -1.33 -3.98
CA ARG A 68 -8.06 0.05 -3.53
C ARG A 68 -6.61 0.51 -3.63
N ALA A 69 -5.66 -0.34 -3.22
CA ALA A 69 -4.25 -0.01 -3.34
C ALA A 69 -3.83 0.25 -4.79
N LEU A 70 -4.34 -0.52 -5.76
CA LEU A 70 -4.12 -0.30 -7.19
C LEU A 70 -4.72 1.03 -7.66
N ILE A 71 -5.94 1.35 -7.23
CA ILE A 71 -6.60 2.61 -7.53
C ILE A 71 -5.81 3.79 -6.96
N ASN A 72 -5.44 3.72 -5.69
CA ASN A 72 -4.68 4.78 -5.03
C ASN A 72 -3.33 5.01 -5.72
N GLN A 73 -2.65 3.94 -6.13
CA GLN A 73 -1.42 4.05 -6.92
C GLN A 73 -1.68 4.79 -8.24
N PHE A 74 -2.73 4.41 -8.96
CA PHE A 74 -3.09 5.09 -10.21
C PHE A 74 -3.34 6.58 -9.99
N GLU A 75 -4.14 6.95 -8.98
CA GLU A 75 -4.48 8.35 -8.67
C GLU A 75 -3.24 9.15 -8.24
N ILE A 76 -2.36 8.59 -7.42
CA ILE A 76 -1.11 9.24 -7.00
C ILE A 76 -0.19 9.46 -8.20
N PHE A 77 -0.09 8.48 -9.10
CA PHE A 77 0.74 8.60 -10.30
C PHE A 77 0.13 9.47 -11.40
N HIS A 78 -1.17 9.80 -11.33
CA HIS A 78 -1.90 10.56 -12.34
C HIS A 78 -2.69 11.73 -11.72
N PRO A 79 -2.01 12.64 -10.97
CA PRO A 79 -2.69 13.81 -10.43
C PRO A 79 -3.29 14.65 -11.58
N ASP A 80 -4.51 15.16 -11.39
CA ASP A 80 -5.21 16.05 -12.35
C ASP A 80 -5.25 15.53 -13.79
N ASN A 81 -5.45 14.23 -13.97
CA ASN A 81 -5.48 13.52 -15.27
C ASN A 81 -4.17 13.55 -16.07
N THR A 82 -3.07 13.98 -15.46
CA THR A 82 -1.73 13.93 -16.04
C THR A 82 -0.85 12.97 -15.29
N SER A 83 0.23 12.50 -15.92
CA SER A 83 1.24 11.70 -15.19
C SER A 83 2.62 12.32 -15.38
N PRO A 84 3.17 12.94 -14.33
CA PRO A 84 4.55 13.41 -14.37
C PRO A 84 5.58 12.27 -14.48
N PHE A 85 5.12 11.01 -14.32
CA PHE A 85 5.95 9.81 -14.36
C PHE A 85 5.89 9.05 -15.69
N ASP A 86 4.95 9.39 -16.58
CA ASP A 86 4.72 8.68 -17.84
C ASP A 86 5.96 8.59 -18.74
N ASN A 87 6.66 9.71 -18.90
CA ASN A 87 7.84 9.75 -19.76
C ASN A 87 8.98 8.87 -19.20
N GLU A 88 9.20 8.93 -17.89
CA GLU A 88 10.21 8.16 -17.20
C GLU A 88 9.92 6.66 -17.27
N PHE A 89 8.67 6.27 -17.02
CA PHE A 89 8.23 4.89 -17.15
C PHE A 89 8.36 4.39 -18.57
N LYS A 90 7.95 5.22 -19.56
CA LYS A 90 8.06 4.89 -20.98
C LYS A 90 9.52 4.73 -21.43
N GLN A 91 10.41 5.60 -20.99
CA GLN A 91 11.85 5.45 -21.28
C GLN A 91 12.42 4.15 -20.72
N ALA A 92 11.99 3.73 -19.54
CA ALA A 92 12.49 2.54 -18.86
C ALA A 92 11.89 1.23 -19.38
N THR A 93 10.63 1.24 -19.84
CA THR A 93 9.84 0.03 -20.14
C THR A 93 9.37 -0.02 -21.60
N GLY A 94 9.38 1.12 -22.31
CA GLY A 94 8.82 1.26 -23.67
C GLY A 94 7.30 1.43 -23.73
N ILE A 95 6.61 1.54 -22.58
CA ILE A 95 5.15 1.69 -22.49
C ILE A 95 4.78 2.87 -21.60
N LYS A 96 3.61 3.49 -21.81
CA LYS A 96 3.09 4.52 -20.91
C LYS A 96 2.63 3.90 -19.59
N LEU A 97 2.81 4.62 -18.50
CA LEU A 97 2.36 4.16 -17.18
C LEU A 97 0.84 3.97 -17.11
N THR A 98 0.08 4.86 -17.74
CA THR A 98 -1.39 4.74 -17.88
C THR A 98 -1.79 3.43 -18.56
N ASP A 99 -1.12 3.08 -19.70
CA ASP A 99 -1.41 1.85 -20.44
C ASP A 99 -1.07 0.61 -19.59
N PHE A 100 0.05 0.67 -18.85
CA PHE A 100 0.40 -0.37 -17.90
C PHE A 100 -0.71 -0.61 -16.87
N PHE A 101 -1.20 0.45 -16.21
CA PHE A 101 -2.24 0.31 -15.20
C PHE A 101 -3.54 -0.30 -15.76
N VAL A 102 -3.99 0.11 -16.94
CA VAL A 102 -5.19 -0.45 -17.57
C VAL A 102 -5.01 -1.92 -17.90
N ILE A 103 -3.87 -2.29 -18.50
CA ILE A 103 -3.58 -3.67 -18.91
C ILE A 103 -3.50 -4.58 -17.68
N VAL A 104 -2.80 -4.18 -16.61
CA VAL A 104 -2.67 -5.00 -15.41
C VAL A 104 -3.97 -5.08 -14.61
N SER A 105 -4.82 -4.05 -14.65
CA SER A 105 -6.16 -4.08 -14.07
C SER A 105 -7.02 -5.13 -14.76
N TYR A 106 -7.04 -5.15 -16.10
CA TYR A 106 -7.72 -6.20 -16.85
C TYR A 106 -7.21 -7.61 -16.49
N VAL A 107 -5.88 -7.77 -16.43
CA VAL A 107 -5.26 -9.06 -16.06
C VAL A 107 -5.69 -9.50 -14.66
N TYR A 108 -5.74 -8.59 -13.69
CA TYR A 108 -6.20 -8.87 -12.33
C TYR A 108 -7.66 -9.34 -12.30
N PHE A 109 -8.56 -8.61 -12.96
CA PHE A 109 -9.98 -8.97 -13.02
C PHE A 109 -10.20 -10.27 -13.77
N GLY A 110 -9.53 -10.46 -14.90
CA GLY A 110 -9.62 -11.68 -15.69
C GLY A 110 -9.17 -12.92 -14.91
N MET A 111 -8.03 -12.84 -14.21
CA MET A 111 -7.56 -13.96 -13.38
C MET A 111 -8.45 -14.24 -12.17
N ARG A 112 -9.05 -13.20 -11.59
CA ARG A 112 -10.02 -13.36 -10.50
C ARG A 112 -11.29 -14.03 -10.97
N ALA A 113 -11.82 -13.66 -12.12
CA ALA A 113 -13.01 -14.24 -12.73
C ALA A 113 -12.81 -15.70 -13.20
N GLU A 114 -11.62 -16.00 -13.73
CA GLU A 114 -11.28 -17.28 -14.35
C GLU A 114 -10.47 -18.21 -13.41
N ASN A 115 -10.70 -18.10 -12.13
CA ASN A 115 -10.07 -18.94 -11.10
C ASN A 115 -8.54 -19.06 -11.24
N ARG A 116 -7.85 -17.92 -11.27
CA ARG A 116 -6.37 -17.76 -11.35
C ARG A 116 -5.73 -18.10 -12.69
N ARG A 117 -6.52 -18.33 -13.73
CA ARG A 117 -6.03 -18.62 -15.09
C ARG A 117 -6.64 -17.62 -16.06
N LEU A 118 -5.84 -17.06 -16.93
CA LEU A 118 -6.30 -16.12 -17.95
C LEU A 118 -5.77 -16.58 -19.32
N ASN A 119 -6.67 -16.97 -20.20
CA ASN A 119 -6.33 -17.44 -21.54
C ASN A 119 -5.87 -16.28 -22.43
N TYR A 120 -4.87 -16.51 -23.29
CA TYR A 120 -4.37 -15.49 -24.22
C TYR A 120 -5.43 -15.01 -25.22
N ILE A 121 -6.39 -15.86 -25.60
CA ILE A 121 -7.51 -15.46 -26.46
C ILE A 121 -8.35 -14.37 -25.77
N GLN A 122 -8.61 -14.49 -24.49
CA GLN A 122 -9.35 -13.49 -23.72
C GLN A 122 -8.57 -12.16 -23.64
N ILE A 123 -7.25 -12.22 -23.41
CA ILE A 123 -6.38 -11.05 -23.38
C ILE A 123 -6.46 -10.30 -24.72
N VAL A 124 -6.32 -11.02 -25.83
CA VAL A 124 -6.44 -10.42 -27.17
C VAL A 124 -7.83 -9.85 -27.40
N LYS A 125 -8.88 -10.57 -27.04
CA LYS A 125 -10.28 -10.16 -27.25
C LYS A 125 -10.64 -8.85 -26.54
N TYR A 126 -10.06 -8.60 -25.38
CA TYR A 126 -10.44 -7.44 -24.56
C TYR A 126 -9.40 -6.31 -24.50
N LEU A 127 -8.19 -6.52 -25.05
CA LEU A 127 -7.16 -5.48 -25.05
C LEU A 127 -6.67 -5.08 -26.45
N HIS A 128 -6.78 -5.99 -27.45
CA HIS A 128 -6.39 -5.72 -28.84
C HIS A 128 -7.64 -5.48 -29.71
N PRO A 129 -7.68 -4.48 -30.62
CA PRO A 129 -6.55 -3.70 -31.12
C PRO A 129 -6.27 -2.38 -30.37
N TYR A 130 -7.00 -2.04 -29.32
CA TYR A 130 -6.76 -0.78 -28.60
C TYR A 130 -5.29 -0.65 -28.22
N TYR A 131 -4.72 -1.71 -27.63
CA TYR A 131 -3.28 -1.85 -27.44
C TYR A 131 -2.66 -2.80 -28.46
N SER A 132 -1.43 -2.48 -28.90
CA SER A 132 -0.64 -3.42 -29.70
C SER A 132 -0.28 -4.66 -28.88
N LEU A 133 -0.09 -5.82 -29.54
CA LEU A 133 0.35 -7.04 -28.87
C LEU A 133 1.69 -6.84 -28.13
N GLU A 134 2.57 -6.00 -28.69
CA GLU A 134 3.84 -5.65 -28.07
C GLU A 134 3.66 -4.88 -26.76
N THR A 135 2.75 -3.89 -26.72
CA THR A 135 2.42 -3.11 -25.52
C THR A 135 1.84 -4.03 -24.44
N ILE A 136 0.93 -4.93 -24.82
CA ILE A 136 0.35 -5.93 -23.91
C ILE A 136 1.44 -6.85 -23.35
N ALA A 137 2.30 -7.40 -24.23
CA ALA A 137 3.38 -8.30 -23.80
C ALA A 137 4.38 -7.62 -22.87
N LYS A 138 4.81 -6.39 -23.20
CA LYS A 138 5.71 -5.60 -22.35
C LYS A 138 5.10 -5.33 -20.96
N SER A 139 3.82 -4.96 -20.91
CA SER A 139 3.12 -4.73 -19.63
C SER A 139 3.07 -5.99 -18.77
N ILE A 140 2.68 -7.13 -19.36
CA ILE A 140 2.60 -8.41 -18.64
C ILE A 140 3.97 -8.85 -18.15
N ARG A 141 5.04 -8.69 -18.93
CA ARG A 141 6.40 -9.09 -18.53
C ARG A 141 6.95 -8.34 -17.32
N ILE A 142 6.44 -7.14 -17.02
CA ILE A 142 6.83 -6.42 -15.80
C ILE A 142 6.43 -7.23 -14.56
N ILE A 143 5.27 -7.89 -14.59
CA ILE A 143 4.66 -8.62 -13.46
C ILE A 143 4.64 -10.15 -13.65
N ALA A 144 5.20 -10.67 -14.74
CA ALA A 144 5.14 -12.08 -15.09
C ALA A 144 6.50 -12.61 -15.55
N GLY A 145 6.66 -13.93 -15.52
CA GLY A 145 7.81 -14.63 -16.09
C GLY A 145 7.49 -16.09 -16.43
N THR A 146 8.22 -16.66 -17.37
CA THR A 146 8.25 -18.12 -17.58
C THR A 146 8.90 -18.81 -16.37
N PRO A 147 8.75 -20.13 -16.18
CA PRO A 147 9.42 -20.84 -15.07
C PRO A 147 10.92 -20.54 -14.99
N THR A 148 11.61 -20.56 -16.12
CA THR A 148 13.04 -20.27 -16.20
C THR A 148 13.36 -18.82 -15.84
N GLN A 149 12.57 -17.86 -16.33
CA GLN A 149 12.75 -16.43 -16.02
C GLN A 149 12.46 -16.14 -14.53
N LEU A 150 11.48 -16.82 -13.93
CA LEU A 150 11.21 -16.68 -12.50
C LEU A 150 12.33 -17.28 -11.66
N GLN A 151 12.87 -18.42 -12.05
CA GLN A 151 14.02 -19.02 -11.38
C GLN A 151 15.24 -18.10 -11.46
N ASP A 152 15.59 -17.59 -12.64
CA ASP A 152 16.69 -16.66 -12.81
C ASP A 152 16.48 -15.37 -11.99
N PHE A 153 15.25 -14.85 -11.98
CA PHE A 153 14.90 -13.68 -11.18
C PHE A 153 15.13 -13.93 -9.69
N LEU A 154 14.70 -15.07 -9.16
CA LEU A 154 14.82 -15.40 -7.75
C LEU A 154 16.26 -15.72 -7.33
N CYS A 155 17.03 -16.40 -8.20
CA CYS A 155 18.39 -16.85 -7.88
C CYS A 155 19.45 -15.77 -8.16
N ASN A 156 19.31 -15.03 -9.25
CA ASN A 156 20.37 -14.16 -9.75
C ASN A 156 20.04 -12.67 -9.68
N THR A 157 18.81 -12.29 -10.05
CA THR A 157 18.42 -10.86 -10.11
C THR A 157 18.02 -10.34 -8.72
N PHE A 158 17.41 -11.18 -7.91
CA PHE A 158 16.92 -10.81 -6.58
C PHE A 158 17.19 -11.93 -5.57
N PRO A 159 18.47 -12.29 -5.34
CA PRO A 159 18.83 -13.40 -4.46
C PRO A 159 18.36 -13.12 -3.02
N ARG A 160 18.01 -14.19 -2.32
CA ARG A 160 17.63 -14.12 -0.91
C ARG A 160 18.87 -14.02 -0.04
N GLU A 161 18.88 -13.05 0.88
CA GLU A 161 19.80 -13.10 1.99
C GLU A 161 19.36 -14.19 2.98
N VAL A 162 20.25 -15.12 3.28
CA VAL A 162 19.99 -16.17 4.28
C VAL A 162 20.15 -15.57 5.65
N THR A 163 19.04 -15.21 6.28
CA THR A 163 18.97 -14.66 7.65
C THR A 163 18.04 -15.51 8.50
N ASP A 164 18.10 -15.36 9.80
CA ASP A 164 17.18 -16.04 10.75
C ASP A 164 15.70 -15.66 10.52
N THR A 165 15.45 -14.57 9.78
CA THR A 165 14.10 -14.08 9.45
C THR A 165 13.59 -14.55 8.09
N VAL A 166 14.31 -15.41 7.39
CA VAL A 166 13.96 -15.90 6.04
C VAL A 166 12.54 -16.48 5.95
N THR A 167 12.07 -17.13 6.99
CA THR A 167 10.73 -17.76 7.01
C THR A 167 9.59 -16.78 7.17
N ILE A 168 9.87 -15.59 7.72
CA ILE A 168 8.90 -14.51 7.92
C ILE A 168 9.12 -13.37 6.92
N ALA A 169 10.15 -13.50 6.07
CA ALA A 169 10.41 -12.53 5.00
C ALA A 169 9.30 -12.57 3.94
N GLU A 170 9.06 -11.40 3.39
CA GLU A 170 8.10 -11.25 2.31
C GLU A 170 8.52 -12.04 1.06
N THR A 171 7.55 -12.65 0.38
CA THR A 171 7.86 -13.39 -0.85
C THR A 171 8.26 -12.46 -1.98
N ARG A 172 9.37 -12.78 -2.66
CA ARG A 172 9.87 -12.03 -3.82
C ARG A 172 9.00 -12.24 -5.07
N LEU A 173 8.12 -13.25 -5.06
CA LEU A 173 7.11 -13.43 -6.11
C LEU A 173 6.10 -12.27 -6.18
N LEU A 174 6.02 -11.39 -5.18
CA LEU A 174 5.29 -10.13 -5.27
C LEU A 174 5.71 -9.28 -6.46
N HIS A 175 6.96 -9.37 -6.86
CA HIS A 175 7.46 -8.60 -8.00
C HIS A 175 7.13 -9.21 -9.35
N LYS A 176 6.86 -10.52 -9.38
CA LYS A 176 6.44 -11.28 -10.56
C LYS A 176 5.42 -12.34 -10.15
N PRO A 177 4.18 -11.92 -9.81
CA PRO A 177 3.17 -12.83 -9.25
C PRO A 177 2.53 -13.77 -10.29
N ILE A 178 2.87 -13.61 -11.58
CA ILE A 178 2.26 -14.34 -12.68
C ILE A 178 3.27 -15.26 -13.35
N LEU A 179 2.85 -16.50 -13.55
CA LEU A 179 3.57 -17.51 -14.34
C LEU A 179 3.04 -17.51 -15.78
N ILE A 180 3.93 -17.37 -16.75
CA ILE A 180 3.65 -17.52 -18.17
C ILE A 180 3.74 -19.00 -18.52
N THR A 181 2.63 -19.58 -18.96
CA THR A 181 2.54 -20.99 -19.38
C THR A 181 2.14 -21.11 -20.84
N GLU A 182 2.06 -22.34 -21.35
CA GLU A 182 1.46 -22.60 -22.66
C GLU A 182 -0.06 -22.39 -22.59
N GLY A 183 -0.58 -21.49 -23.41
CA GLY A 183 -2.02 -21.20 -23.56
C GLY A 183 -2.63 -20.24 -22.53
N TYR A 184 -2.02 -19.97 -21.40
CA TYR A 184 -2.60 -19.09 -20.38
C TYR A 184 -1.55 -18.48 -19.43
N LEU A 185 -1.93 -17.40 -18.78
CA LEU A 185 -1.27 -16.86 -17.61
C LEU A 185 -1.84 -17.52 -16.35
N TYR A 186 -1.01 -17.79 -15.36
CA TYR A 186 -1.41 -18.41 -14.09
C TYR A 186 -0.87 -17.62 -12.90
N CYS A 187 -1.68 -17.44 -11.85
CA CYS A 187 -1.19 -16.97 -10.56
C CYS A 187 -1.41 -18.02 -9.47
N ALA A 188 -0.47 -18.16 -8.57
CA ALA A 188 -0.55 -19.10 -7.46
C ALA A 188 -1.62 -18.68 -6.44
N ASP A 189 -1.77 -17.38 -6.22
CA ASP A 189 -2.70 -16.81 -5.26
C ASP A 189 -3.18 -15.42 -5.73
N VAL A 190 -4.48 -15.12 -5.56
CA VAL A 190 -5.10 -13.87 -6.02
C VAL A 190 -4.70 -12.68 -5.15
N THR A 191 -4.46 -12.90 -3.86
CA THR A 191 -4.01 -11.86 -2.94
C THR A 191 -2.58 -11.43 -3.28
N LEU A 192 -1.71 -12.41 -3.53
CA LEU A 192 -0.34 -12.18 -4.01
C LEU A 192 -0.35 -11.40 -5.34
N LEU A 193 -1.23 -11.79 -6.26
CA LEU A 193 -1.42 -11.11 -7.54
C LEU A 193 -1.85 -9.66 -7.33
N GLY A 194 -2.90 -9.43 -6.54
CA GLY A 194 -3.46 -8.10 -6.28
C GLY A 194 -2.41 -7.16 -5.68
N ARG A 195 -1.68 -7.62 -4.69
CA ARG A 195 -0.59 -6.86 -4.07
C ARG A 195 0.54 -6.59 -5.06
N GLY A 196 1.01 -7.63 -5.74
CA GLY A 196 2.10 -7.48 -6.70
C GLY A 196 1.79 -6.49 -7.81
N ILE A 197 0.56 -6.49 -8.33
CA ILE A 197 0.09 -5.52 -9.33
C ILE A 197 -0.02 -4.11 -8.73
N ALA A 198 -0.62 -3.97 -7.55
CA ALA A 198 -0.78 -2.67 -6.89
C ALA A 198 0.57 -1.98 -6.63
N GLU A 199 1.61 -2.75 -6.27
CA GLU A 199 2.93 -2.22 -5.96
C GLU A 199 3.88 -2.15 -7.18
N ALA A 200 3.52 -2.73 -8.33
CA ALA A 200 4.43 -2.94 -9.46
C ALA A 200 5.06 -1.63 -9.99
N ALA A 201 4.25 -0.59 -10.21
CA ALA A 201 4.73 0.69 -10.71
C ALA A 201 5.69 1.36 -9.71
N LEU A 202 5.31 1.42 -8.44
CA LEU A 202 6.12 2.01 -7.37
C LEU A 202 7.45 1.25 -7.19
N ASN A 203 7.38 -0.08 -7.14
CA ASN A 203 8.57 -0.94 -7.05
C ASN A 203 9.51 -0.75 -8.24
N HIS A 204 8.97 -0.52 -9.44
CA HIS A 204 9.79 -0.23 -10.62
C HIS A 204 10.62 1.04 -10.42
N PHE A 205 9.99 2.15 -10.01
CA PHE A 205 10.68 3.43 -9.78
C PHE A 205 11.66 3.37 -8.60
N VAL A 206 11.28 2.73 -7.50
CA VAL A 206 12.14 2.59 -6.31
C VAL A 206 13.40 1.80 -6.63
N ARG A 207 13.31 0.72 -7.41
CA ARG A 207 14.46 -0.09 -7.81
C ARG A 207 15.40 0.65 -8.76
N LYS A 208 14.86 1.40 -9.69
CA LYS A 208 15.66 2.21 -10.62
C LYS A 208 16.37 3.36 -9.92
N ASN A 209 15.97 3.68 -8.68
CA ASN A 209 16.51 4.78 -7.86
C ASN A 209 16.65 6.08 -8.66
N THR A 210 15.65 6.40 -9.47
CA THR A 210 15.66 7.51 -10.39
C THR A 210 15.85 8.82 -9.65
N ALA A 211 16.76 9.65 -10.13
CA ALA A 211 17.09 10.94 -9.50
C ALA A 211 15.83 11.80 -9.32
N GLY A 212 15.61 12.24 -8.08
CA GLY A 212 14.46 13.08 -7.72
C GLY A 212 13.11 12.37 -7.63
N PHE A 213 13.01 11.05 -7.91
CA PHE A 213 11.76 10.31 -7.82
C PHE A 213 11.09 10.49 -6.46
N ARG A 214 11.82 10.27 -5.36
CA ARG A 214 11.27 10.39 -4.00
C ARG A 214 10.64 11.76 -3.73
N LYS A 215 11.25 12.84 -4.23
CA LYS A 215 10.70 14.20 -4.07
C LYS A 215 9.41 14.37 -4.87
N ARG A 216 9.42 13.96 -6.16
CA ARG A 216 8.22 14.04 -7.01
C ARG A 216 7.08 13.18 -6.49
N PHE A 217 7.39 11.96 -6.06
CA PHE A 217 6.40 11.06 -5.47
C PHE A 217 5.83 11.61 -4.16
N GLY A 218 6.68 12.22 -3.30
CA GLY A 218 6.23 12.88 -2.09
C GLY A 218 5.21 13.98 -2.36
N LEU A 219 5.48 14.85 -3.34
CA LEU A 219 4.55 15.91 -3.76
C LEU A 219 3.24 15.35 -4.34
N ALA A 220 3.32 14.31 -5.18
CA ALA A 220 2.13 13.66 -5.73
C ALA A 220 1.30 12.96 -4.64
N PHE A 221 1.96 12.37 -3.65
CA PHE A 221 1.32 11.76 -2.50
C PHE A 221 0.63 12.78 -1.61
N GLU A 222 1.28 13.88 -1.28
CA GLU A 222 0.70 15.00 -0.53
C GLU A 222 -0.51 15.60 -1.26
N HIS A 223 -0.39 15.79 -2.59
CA HIS A 223 -1.53 16.20 -3.41
C HIS A 223 -2.71 15.22 -3.30
N TYR A 224 -2.45 13.91 -3.31
CA TYR A 224 -3.51 12.91 -3.16
C TYR A 224 -4.16 12.93 -1.77
N VAL A 225 -3.38 13.12 -0.70
CA VAL A 225 -3.91 13.33 0.66
C VAL A 225 -4.82 14.57 0.69
N ASN A 226 -4.44 15.66 0.01
CA ASN A 226 -5.28 16.84 -0.14
C ASN A 226 -6.58 16.53 -0.89
N VAL A 227 -6.54 15.73 -1.97
CA VAL A 227 -7.75 15.28 -2.68
C VAL A 227 -8.67 14.48 -1.77
N CYS A 228 -8.13 13.59 -0.93
CA CYS A 228 -8.90 12.84 0.05
C CYS A 228 -9.61 13.75 1.07
N LEU A 229 -8.94 14.79 1.56
CA LEU A 229 -9.52 15.79 2.47
C LEU A 229 -10.55 16.68 1.79
N SER A 230 -10.39 16.98 0.50
CA SER A 230 -11.28 17.88 -0.26
C SER A 230 -12.60 17.22 -0.69
N ARG A 231 -12.63 15.88 -0.79
CA ARG A 231 -13.83 15.12 -1.20
C ARG A 231 -15.02 15.24 -0.24
N PRO A 232 -14.82 15.10 1.08
CA PRO A 232 -15.86 15.35 2.07
C PRO A 232 -15.89 16.82 2.46
N ASP A 233 -17.00 17.25 3.07
CA ASP A 233 -17.13 18.60 3.66
C ASP A 233 -16.33 18.73 4.97
N ILE A 234 -15.04 18.34 4.94
CA ILE A 234 -14.12 18.51 6.05
C ILE A 234 -13.52 19.91 6.01
N SER A 235 -13.64 20.66 7.11
CA SER A 235 -12.94 21.91 7.26
C SER A 235 -11.46 21.66 7.59
N TYR A 236 -10.55 22.16 6.76
CA TYR A 236 -9.11 22.06 7.00
C TYR A 236 -8.35 23.26 6.46
N LEU A 237 -7.18 23.50 7.05
CA LEU A 237 -6.19 24.47 6.62
C LEU A 237 -5.02 23.72 5.95
N ARG A 238 -4.46 24.31 4.89
CA ARG A 238 -3.23 23.83 4.25
C ARG A 238 -1.99 24.44 4.94
N GLU A 239 -0.82 23.88 4.63
CA GLU A 239 0.47 24.43 5.10
C GLU A 239 0.53 25.96 4.94
N THR A 240 0.17 26.49 3.76
CA THR A 240 0.17 27.94 3.46
C THR A 240 -0.76 28.75 4.36
N ASP A 241 -1.88 28.19 4.78
CA ASP A 241 -2.84 28.90 5.65
C ASP A 241 -2.30 28.97 7.07
N VAL A 242 -1.67 27.89 7.55
CA VAL A 242 -1.01 27.85 8.87
C VAL A 242 0.22 28.76 8.89
N GLU A 243 1.01 28.81 7.80
CA GLU A 243 2.11 29.78 7.64
C GLU A 243 1.62 31.21 7.70
N ALA A 244 0.46 31.54 7.13
CA ALA A 244 -0.14 32.86 7.22
C ALA A 244 -0.51 33.22 8.67
N ILE A 245 -1.02 32.27 9.47
CA ILE A 245 -1.27 32.44 10.90
C ILE A 245 0.04 32.74 11.64
N TYR A 246 1.10 31.99 11.38
CA TYR A 246 2.43 32.22 11.99
C TYR A 246 2.96 33.59 11.67
N LYS A 247 2.89 34.00 10.39
CA LYS A 247 3.32 35.31 9.94
C LYS A 247 2.57 36.43 10.63
N GLY A 248 1.24 36.27 10.79
CA GLY A 248 0.42 37.26 11.52
C GLY A 248 0.79 37.38 12.99
N ALA A 249 1.27 36.32 13.62
CA ALA A 249 1.75 36.29 15.00
C ALA A 249 3.25 36.61 15.17
N GLY A 250 3.99 36.83 14.08
CA GLY A 250 5.44 37.04 14.15
C GLY A 250 6.25 35.79 14.53
N ILE A 251 5.71 34.59 14.28
CA ILE A 251 6.29 33.31 14.63
C ILE A 251 6.87 32.65 13.37
N SER A 252 7.93 31.86 13.53
CA SER A 252 8.49 31.03 12.48
C SER A 252 8.80 29.63 13.01
N GLY A 253 8.58 28.57 12.21
CA GLY A 253 8.87 27.19 12.60
C GLY A 253 8.27 26.19 11.63
N LYS A 254 8.22 24.92 12.03
CA LYS A 254 7.66 23.86 11.22
C LYS A 254 6.14 23.92 11.20
N VAL A 255 5.58 23.61 10.05
CA VAL A 255 4.14 23.55 9.81
C VAL A 255 3.80 22.11 9.41
N THR A 256 2.60 21.68 9.74
CA THR A 256 2.03 20.42 9.25
C THR A 256 1.45 20.62 7.85
N ASP A 257 1.40 19.55 7.04
CA ASP A 257 0.89 19.62 5.67
C ASP A 257 -0.59 20.05 5.65
N PHE A 258 -1.39 19.54 6.61
CA PHE A 258 -2.80 19.92 6.77
C PHE A 258 -3.19 19.99 8.25
N LEU A 259 -4.13 20.89 8.57
CA LEU A 259 -4.76 21.00 9.89
C LEU A 259 -6.29 20.88 9.73
N VAL A 260 -6.83 19.71 10.05
CA VAL A 260 -8.29 19.51 10.09
C VAL A 260 -8.86 20.17 11.33
N THR A 261 -9.93 20.93 11.16
CA THR A 261 -10.57 21.71 12.23
C THR A 261 -11.98 21.26 12.48
N GLY A 262 -12.31 20.98 13.73
CA GLY A 262 -13.67 20.71 14.22
C GLY A 262 -14.07 21.68 15.35
N ASP A 263 -15.27 21.55 15.89
CA ASP A 263 -15.79 22.46 16.91
C ASP A 263 -15.00 22.37 18.22
N ASP A 264 -14.69 21.17 18.67
CA ASP A 264 -14.04 20.87 19.96
C ASP A 264 -12.66 20.20 19.84
N GLY A 265 -12.17 19.97 18.62
CA GLY A 265 -10.91 19.32 18.36
C GLY A 265 -10.25 19.72 17.05
N CYS A 266 -8.98 19.33 16.88
CA CYS A 266 -8.25 19.46 15.62
C CYS A 266 -7.30 18.30 15.40
N VAL A 267 -7.00 18.00 14.12
CA VAL A 267 -6.09 16.94 13.70
C VAL A 267 -4.97 17.50 12.84
N PHE A 268 -3.72 17.37 13.30
CA PHE A 268 -2.52 17.70 12.55
C PHE A 268 -2.16 16.54 11.64
N VAL A 269 -2.24 16.73 10.33
CA VAL A 269 -2.02 15.68 9.33
C VAL A 269 -0.71 15.89 8.61
N GLU A 270 0.13 14.88 8.59
CA GLU A 270 1.41 14.82 7.88
C GLU A 270 1.37 13.75 6.78
N ALA A 271 1.60 14.13 5.54
CA ALA A 271 1.69 13.23 4.41
C ALA A 271 3.13 12.77 4.18
N LYS A 272 3.39 11.49 4.36
CA LYS A 272 4.72 10.89 4.17
C LYS A 272 4.66 9.80 3.10
N GLY A 273 4.96 10.16 1.84
CA GLY A 273 5.00 9.24 0.69
C GLY A 273 6.10 8.19 0.83
N VAL A 274 6.15 7.51 1.96
CA VAL A 274 7.14 6.49 2.29
C VAL A 274 6.51 5.10 2.24
N VAL A 275 7.23 4.17 1.61
CA VAL A 275 6.85 2.75 1.53
C VAL A 275 7.67 1.97 2.56
N PRO A 276 7.03 1.12 3.37
CA PRO A 276 7.77 0.24 4.25
C PRO A 276 8.63 -0.73 3.43
N ARG A 277 9.87 -0.92 3.85
CA ARG A 277 10.73 -1.94 3.25
C ARG A 277 10.44 -3.29 3.91
N ALA A 278 10.57 -4.37 3.14
CA ALA A 278 10.35 -5.73 3.64
C ALA A 278 11.20 -6.02 4.90
N GLU A 279 12.48 -5.58 4.91
CA GLU A 279 13.37 -5.75 6.06
C GLU A 279 12.85 -5.03 7.31
N THR A 280 12.22 -3.87 7.13
CA THR A 280 11.62 -3.10 8.25
C THR A 280 10.39 -3.80 8.83
N LEU A 281 9.58 -4.41 7.97
CA LEU A 281 8.36 -5.11 8.39
C LEU A 281 8.67 -6.45 9.06
N CYS A 282 9.75 -7.10 8.65
CA CYS A 282 10.15 -8.43 9.14
C CYS A 282 11.09 -8.39 10.36
N THR A 283 11.42 -7.21 10.91
CA THR A 283 12.31 -7.10 12.07
C THR A 283 11.60 -6.59 13.31
N ALA A 284 11.97 -7.14 14.47
CA ALA A 284 11.64 -6.61 15.78
C ALA A 284 12.75 -5.69 16.35
N ASN A 285 13.87 -5.52 15.64
CA ASN A 285 15.00 -4.72 16.10
C ASN A 285 14.70 -3.21 16.03
N PRO A 286 14.57 -2.50 17.16
CA PRO A 286 14.18 -1.10 17.19
C PRO A 286 15.18 -0.18 16.50
N TYR A 287 16.48 -0.52 16.50
CA TYR A 287 17.50 0.27 15.83
C TYR A 287 17.35 0.26 14.32
N LEU A 288 17.08 -0.90 13.73
CA LEU A 288 16.84 -1.03 12.28
C LEU A 288 15.56 -0.32 11.87
N ILE A 289 14.49 -0.46 12.67
CA ILE A 289 13.23 0.23 12.47
C ILE A 289 13.45 1.75 12.54
N LYS A 290 14.09 2.25 13.59
CA LYS A 290 14.40 3.68 13.77
C LYS A 290 15.15 4.27 12.58
N ARG A 291 16.18 3.58 12.08
CA ARG A 291 16.95 4.02 10.92
C ARG A 291 16.06 4.25 9.68
N GLN A 292 15.07 3.41 9.50
CA GLN A 292 14.11 3.53 8.40
C GLN A 292 13.08 4.64 8.60
N LEU A 293 12.66 4.88 9.86
CA LEU A 293 11.59 5.82 10.18
C LEU A 293 12.08 7.26 10.43
N LYS A 294 13.40 7.45 10.57
CA LYS A 294 14.01 8.73 11.00
C LYS A 294 13.57 9.92 10.15
N ASP A 295 13.63 9.78 8.82
CA ASP A 295 13.37 10.86 7.87
C ASP A 295 11.91 10.87 7.37
N SER A 296 11.04 10.04 7.95
CA SER A 296 9.63 9.91 7.61
C SER A 296 8.74 10.05 8.84
N ILE A 297 8.35 8.96 9.47
CA ILE A 297 7.39 8.96 10.58
C ILE A 297 7.92 9.73 11.79
N ILE A 298 9.18 9.50 12.22
CA ILE A 298 9.76 10.24 13.36
C ILE A 298 9.87 11.74 13.06
N LYS A 299 10.23 12.09 11.82
CA LYS A 299 10.20 13.48 11.36
C LYS A 299 8.78 14.05 11.38
N GLY A 300 7.77 13.28 10.94
CA GLY A 300 6.36 13.68 11.00
C GLY A 300 5.89 13.97 12.43
N ILE A 301 6.22 13.10 13.39
CA ILE A 301 5.94 13.36 14.82
C ILE A 301 6.54 14.69 15.27
N LYS A 302 7.80 14.96 14.90
CA LYS A 302 8.48 16.22 15.25
C LYS A 302 7.77 17.43 14.64
N GLN A 303 7.35 17.37 13.38
CA GLN A 303 6.63 18.45 12.71
C GLN A 303 5.28 18.72 13.38
N ILE A 304 4.52 17.66 13.68
CA ILE A 304 3.23 17.74 14.37
C ILE A 304 3.38 18.42 15.76
N VAL A 305 4.33 17.94 16.57
CA VAL A 305 4.55 18.47 17.94
C VAL A 305 5.02 19.93 17.90
N GLU A 306 5.96 20.28 17.02
CA GLU A 306 6.46 21.65 16.86
C GLU A 306 5.34 22.58 16.39
N CYS A 307 4.55 22.17 15.39
CA CYS A 307 3.42 22.93 14.88
C CYS A 307 2.37 23.19 15.96
N ALA A 308 1.98 22.15 16.71
CA ALA A 308 1.01 22.27 17.78
C ALA A 308 1.47 23.21 18.91
N TYR A 309 2.76 23.17 19.27
CA TYR A 309 3.36 24.08 20.24
C TYR A 309 3.32 25.53 19.75
N LEU A 310 3.71 25.78 18.50
CA LEU A 310 3.76 27.11 17.93
C LEU A 310 2.37 27.73 17.75
N LEU A 311 1.37 26.91 17.44
CA LEU A 311 -0.02 27.36 17.33
C LEU A 311 -0.62 27.81 18.66
N ASP A 312 -0.15 27.30 19.82
CA ASP A 312 -0.57 27.80 21.13
C ASP A 312 -0.21 29.27 21.31
N GLY A 313 0.94 29.71 20.78
CA GLY A 313 1.37 31.09 20.82
C GLY A 313 0.80 31.98 19.70
N ALA A 314 0.42 31.35 18.56
CA ALA A 314 -0.04 32.06 17.38
C ALA A 314 -1.53 32.35 17.35
N SER A 315 -2.36 31.46 17.91
CA SER A 315 -3.81 31.55 17.80
C SER A 315 -4.54 30.83 18.93
N ASN A 316 -5.32 31.57 19.70
CA ASN A 316 -6.23 31.01 20.72
C ASN A 316 -7.29 30.07 20.16
N GLN A 317 -7.55 30.10 18.85
CA GLN A 317 -8.54 29.24 18.20
C GLN A 317 -8.14 27.77 18.24
N PHE A 318 -6.84 27.48 18.20
CA PHE A 318 -6.29 26.12 18.14
C PHE A 318 -5.58 25.72 19.44
N SER A 319 -5.71 26.50 20.50
CA SER A 319 -5.04 26.24 21.78
C SER A 319 -5.45 24.89 22.38
N ALA A 320 -4.50 24.16 22.95
CA ALA A 320 -4.71 22.91 23.67
C ALA A 320 -5.71 23.04 24.84
N VAL A 321 -5.90 24.26 25.39
CA VAL A 321 -6.88 24.52 26.43
C VAL A 321 -8.32 24.51 25.91
N LYS A 322 -8.50 24.81 24.61
CA LYS A 322 -9.83 24.94 23.98
C LYS A 322 -10.19 23.79 23.07
N LYS A 323 -9.19 23.10 22.52
CA LYS A 323 -9.37 22.07 21.49
C LYS A 323 -8.62 20.81 21.87
N GLU A 324 -9.29 19.68 21.81
CA GLU A 324 -8.62 18.39 21.84
C GLU A 324 -7.75 18.22 20.58
N ARG A 325 -6.57 17.65 20.70
CA ARG A 325 -5.58 17.60 19.62
C ARG A 325 -5.16 16.18 19.30
N PHE A 326 -5.12 15.89 18.01
CA PHE A 326 -4.62 14.64 17.46
C PHE A 326 -3.54 14.90 16.40
N GLY A 327 -2.64 13.94 16.24
CA GLY A 327 -1.72 13.87 15.12
C GLY A 327 -2.01 12.65 14.26
N LEU A 328 -1.93 12.81 12.94
CA LEU A 328 -2.13 11.72 12.00
C LEU A 328 -1.05 11.75 10.92
N ILE A 329 -0.21 10.72 10.86
CA ILE A 329 0.82 10.57 9.85
C ILE A 329 0.31 9.58 8.82
N VAL A 330 0.06 10.07 7.60
CA VAL A 330 -0.43 9.27 6.48
C VAL A 330 0.76 8.76 5.68
N THR A 331 0.87 7.45 5.51
CA THR A 331 1.96 6.79 4.79
C THR A 331 1.45 6.03 3.56
N GLN A 332 2.33 5.78 2.59
CA GLN A 332 1.96 5.04 1.38
C GLN A 332 1.57 3.59 1.66
N GLY A 333 2.14 2.96 2.66
CA GLY A 333 1.84 1.59 3.04
C GLY A 333 1.77 1.42 4.55
N GLU A 334 1.25 0.28 5.00
CA GLU A 334 1.12 -0.07 6.40
C GLU A 334 2.49 -0.40 7.02
N PHE A 335 2.85 0.28 8.11
CA PHE A 335 4.11 0.07 8.84
C PHE A 335 3.97 -0.87 10.03
N LEU A 336 2.74 -1.29 10.37
CA LEU A 336 2.43 -2.05 11.58
C LEU A 336 2.97 -1.37 12.87
N LEU A 337 2.89 -0.04 12.88
CA LEU A 337 3.32 0.86 13.95
C LEU A 337 2.31 2.00 14.05
N LYS A 338 1.14 1.70 14.57
CA LYS A 338 0.00 2.59 14.55
C LYS A 338 0.13 3.79 15.50
N ARG A 339 0.73 3.61 16.70
CA ARG A 339 0.68 4.62 17.76
C ARG A 339 2.00 5.39 17.89
N GLY A 340 1.87 6.72 18.06
CA GLY A 340 3.03 7.58 18.36
C GLY A 340 3.72 7.23 19.68
N ILE A 341 2.96 6.75 20.69
CA ILE A 341 3.52 6.35 21.97
C ILE A 341 4.45 5.13 21.84
N ASP A 342 4.13 4.15 20.99
CA ASP A 342 4.98 2.98 20.77
C ASP A 342 6.30 3.39 20.10
N ILE A 343 6.23 4.37 19.17
CA ILE A 343 7.42 4.94 18.55
C ILE A 343 8.26 5.71 19.57
N ALA A 344 7.59 6.45 20.45
CA ALA A 344 8.24 7.24 21.49
C ALA A 344 8.96 6.37 22.54
N GLN A 345 8.36 5.25 22.93
CA GLN A 345 8.90 4.38 23.99
C GLN A 345 9.89 3.35 23.44
N ASP A 346 9.54 2.66 22.36
CA ASP A 346 10.24 1.46 21.94
C ASP A 346 11.25 1.71 20.80
N ILE A 347 11.04 2.76 19.97
CA ILE A 347 11.84 2.95 18.75
C ILE A 347 12.76 4.17 18.83
N ALA A 348 12.25 5.32 19.29
CA ALA A 348 12.96 6.60 19.26
C ALA A 348 12.91 7.36 20.60
N PRO A 349 13.13 6.70 21.78
CA PRO A 349 12.95 7.34 23.09
C PRO A 349 13.84 8.58 23.29
N HIS A 350 15.06 8.57 22.79
CA HIS A 350 15.98 9.70 22.95
C HIS A 350 15.53 10.93 22.14
N GLU A 351 15.11 10.72 20.88
CA GLU A 351 14.63 11.79 19.99
C GLU A 351 13.35 12.41 20.54
N ILE A 352 12.43 11.57 21.01
CA ILE A 352 11.15 12.04 21.55
C ILE A 352 11.37 12.75 22.91
N LYS A 353 12.21 12.22 23.79
CA LYS A 353 12.56 12.90 25.05
C LYS A 353 13.18 14.28 24.80
N SER A 354 14.05 14.41 23.79
CA SER A 354 14.62 15.69 23.39
C SER A 354 13.56 16.66 22.86
N LEU A 355 12.59 16.14 22.09
CA LEU A 355 11.46 16.91 21.55
C LEU A 355 10.56 17.41 22.69
N THR A 356 10.18 16.53 23.64
CA THR A 356 9.39 16.88 24.82
C THR A 356 10.09 17.92 25.70
N LYS A 357 11.42 17.80 25.86
CA LYS A 357 12.20 18.81 26.61
C LYS A 357 12.13 20.20 25.95
N LYS A 358 12.07 20.26 24.61
CA LYS A 358 12.06 21.51 23.86
C LYS A 358 10.67 22.16 23.77
N PHE A 359 9.63 21.37 23.53
CA PHE A 359 8.30 21.86 23.19
C PHE A 359 7.21 21.44 24.20
N GLY A 360 7.54 20.68 25.23
CA GLY A 360 6.53 20.04 26.07
C GLY A 360 5.82 18.91 25.36
N GLU A 361 4.59 18.68 25.75
CA GLU A 361 3.70 17.68 25.13
C GLU A 361 2.38 18.35 24.68
N PRO A 362 2.42 19.22 23.64
CA PRO A 362 1.25 19.96 23.18
C PRO A 362 0.19 19.04 22.54
N ILE A 363 0.57 17.82 22.18
CA ILE A 363 -0.28 16.70 21.79
C ILE A 363 0.24 15.48 22.52
N PRO A 364 -0.59 14.76 23.31
CA PRO A 364 -0.19 13.50 23.91
C PRO A 364 0.27 12.50 22.84
N TYR A 365 1.36 11.78 23.06
CA TYR A 365 1.85 10.78 22.09
C TYR A 365 0.85 9.65 21.85
N ASN A 366 -0.06 9.39 22.80
CA ASN A 366 -1.21 8.47 22.62
C ASN A 366 -2.23 8.99 21.61
N ASN A 367 -2.26 10.29 21.36
CA ASN A 367 -3.15 10.94 20.38
C ASN A 367 -2.49 11.08 19.00
N ILE A 368 -1.27 10.56 18.81
CA ILE A 368 -0.59 10.57 17.52
C ILE A 368 -0.69 9.17 16.90
N PHE A 369 -1.19 9.11 15.67
CA PHE A 369 -1.39 7.86 14.94
C PHE A 369 -0.65 7.85 13.61
N VAL A 370 -0.36 6.65 13.14
CA VAL A 370 0.15 6.39 11.79
C VAL A 370 -0.87 5.51 11.07
N CYS A 371 -1.24 5.88 9.84
CA CYS A 371 -2.16 5.10 9.03
C CYS A 371 -1.68 5.00 7.58
N SER A 372 -2.11 3.96 6.88
CA SER A 372 -1.91 3.85 5.44
C SER A 372 -2.81 4.81 4.67
N ILE A 373 -2.44 5.13 3.43
CA ILE A 373 -3.29 5.94 2.54
C ILE A 373 -4.63 5.25 2.25
N GLN A 374 -4.66 3.92 2.23
CA GLN A 374 -5.89 3.15 2.04
C GLN A 374 -6.86 3.37 3.21
N ASP A 375 -6.36 3.31 4.45
CA ASP A 375 -7.15 3.58 5.64
C ASP A 375 -7.61 5.03 5.69
N PHE A 376 -6.73 5.97 5.34
CA PHE A 376 -7.03 7.39 5.31
C PHE A 376 -8.09 7.74 4.26
N GLU A 377 -7.98 7.21 3.05
CA GLU A 377 -9.00 7.39 2.00
C GLU A 377 -10.36 6.82 2.43
N TYR A 378 -10.33 5.68 3.09
CA TYR A 378 -11.55 5.07 3.62
C TYR A 378 -12.20 5.96 4.68
N LEU A 379 -11.44 6.44 5.67
CA LEU A 379 -11.91 7.34 6.71
C LEU A 379 -12.47 8.65 6.14
N THR A 380 -11.77 9.28 5.22
CA THR A 380 -12.24 10.54 4.62
C THR A 380 -13.44 10.34 3.70
N GLY A 381 -13.55 9.18 3.04
CA GLY A 381 -14.70 8.81 2.21
C GLY A 381 -16.00 8.70 3.01
N ILE A 382 -15.91 8.33 4.28
CA ILE A 382 -17.05 8.20 5.19
C ILE A 382 -17.40 9.52 5.86
N ALA A 383 -16.41 10.37 6.11
CA ALA A 383 -16.58 11.68 6.73
C ALA A 383 -17.59 12.60 5.99
N LYS A 384 -17.93 12.29 4.73
CA LYS A 384 -19.01 12.96 3.97
C LYS A 384 -20.38 13.04 4.69
N GLN A 385 -20.59 12.22 5.69
CA GLN A 385 -21.89 12.15 6.37
C GLN A 385 -21.88 12.80 7.76
N GLN A 386 -20.69 13.07 8.33
CA GLN A 386 -20.55 13.67 9.67
C GLN A 386 -19.26 14.50 9.73
N PRO A 387 -19.34 15.84 9.82
CA PRO A 387 -18.16 16.73 9.80
C PRO A 387 -17.09 16.40 10.86
N ASP A 388 -17.51 15.95 12.05
CA ASP A 388 -16.59 15.59 13.16
C ASP A 388 -16.20 14.11 13.18
N PHE A 389 -16.50 13.37 12.10
CA PHE A 389 -16.25 11.92 12.03
C PHE A 389 -14.81 11.54 12.33
N LEU A 390 -13.82 12.25 11.77
CA LEU A 390 -12.40 11.96 11.98
C LEU A 390 -12.00 12.12 13.46
N LEU A 391 -12.49 13.16 14.13
CA LEU A 391 -12.27 13.38 15.56
C LEU A 391 -12.93 12.28 16.40
N ALA A 392 -14.19 11.95 16.11
CA ALA A 392 -14.91 10.89 16.80
C ALA A 392 -14.22 9.53 16.65
N PHE A 393 -13.70 9.24 15.46
CA PHE A 393 -12.93 8.04 15.18
C PHE A 393 -11.61 8.01 15.97
N LEU A 394 -10.82 9.08 15.98
CA LEU A 394 -9.55 9.14 16.72
C LEU A 394 -9.76 9.04 18.23
N ARG A 395 -10.84 9.63 18.76
CA ARG A 395 -11.26 9.43 20.17
C ARG A 395 -11.61 7.96 20.46
N HIS A 396 -12.26 7.28 19.53
CA HIS A 396 -12.53 5.85 19.65
C HIS A 396 -11.22 5.05 19.68
N CYS A 397 -10.27 5.35 18.80
CA CYS A 397 -8.96 4.73 18.80
C CYS A 397 -8.25 4.90 20.16
N CYS A 398 -8.24 6.12 20.73
CA CYS A 398 -7.63 6.38 22.02
C CYS A 398 -8.29 5.56 23.16
N ARG A 399 -9.62 5.44 23.14
CA ARG A 399 -10.36 4.65 24.15
C ARG A 399 -10.07 3.16 24.06
N GLU A 400 -10.07 2.59 22.84
CA GLU A 400 -9.73 1.18 22.66
C GLU A 400 -8.26 0.88 23.02
N ASP A 401 -7.34 1.78 22.71
CA ASP A 401 -5.92 1.59 22.97
C ASP A 401 -5.52 1.87 24.43
N ALA A 402 -6.39 2.47 25.23
CA ALA A 402 -6.17 2.64 26.66
C ALA A 402 -6.32 1.32 27.43
N ASP A 403 -7.03 0.34 26.90
CA ASP A 403 -7.21 -0.99 27.49
C ASP A 403 -6.44 -2.04 26.70
N PRO A 404 -5.50 -2.79 27.32
CA PRO A 404 -4.73 -3.86 26.66
C PRO A 404 -5.59 -4.95 26.00
N ILE A 405 -6.84 -5.15 26.46
CA ILE A 405 -7.76 -6.16 25.90
C ILE A 405 -8.34 -5.68 24.56
N THR A 406 -8.63 -4.40 24.44
CA THR A 406 -9.25 -3.81 23.23
C THR A 406 -8.24 -3.16 22.30
N MET A 407 -7.00 -2.99 22.75
CA MET A 407 -5.92 -2.39 21.96
C MET A 407 -5.74 -3.09 20.60
N LYS A 408 -5.56 -2.29 19.56
CA LYS A 408 -5.37 -2.77 18.18
C LYS A 408 -3.94 -2.60 17.72
N MET A 409 -3.52 -3.44 16.77
CA MET A 409 -2.20 -3.37 16.15
C MET A 409 -2.18 -2.52 14.87
N MET A 410 -3.32 -2.39 14.19
CA MET A 410 -3.46 -1.72 12.90
C MET A 410 -4.67 -0.78 12.89
N MET A 411 -4.60 0.28 12.08
CA MET A 411 -5.68 1.24 11.94
C MET A 411 -6.96 0.60 11.39
N VAL A 412 -6.85 -0.31 10.44
CA VAL A 412 -7.98 -1.04 9.86
C VAL A 412 -8.82 -1.78 10.92
N GLN A 413 -8.21 -2.30 11.99
CA GLN A 413 -8.94 -2.98 13.07
C GLN A 413 -9.80 -2.01 13.87
N HIS A 414 -9.34 -0.77 14.10
CA HIS A 414 -10.16 0.28 14.71
C HIS A 414 -11.29 0.70 13.78
N ILE A 415 -11.02 0.80 12.49
CA ILE A 415 -12.03 1.09 11.48
C ILE A 415 -13.15 0.05 11.56
N GLU A 416 -12.82 -1.22 11.57
CA GLU A 416 -13.79 -2.32 11.65
C GLU A 416 -14.63 -2.28 12.93
N THR A 417 -14.01 -2.01 14.09
CA THR A 417 -14.74 -1.94 15.38
C THR A 417 -15.60 -0.71 15.48
N PHE A 418 -15.11 0.44 15.00
CA PHE A 418 -15.87 1.69 15.00
C PHE A 418 -17.13 1.60 14.15
N PHE A 419 -17.03 0.97 12.98
CA PHE A 419 -18.19 0.76 12.10
C PHE A 419 -19.21 -0.20 12.67
N LYS A 420 -18.80 -1.27 13.31
CA LYS A 420 -19.75 -2.19 13.98
C LYS A 420 -20.58 -1.50 15.05
N VAL A 421 -20.03 -0.46 15.68
CA VAL A 421 -20.75 0.34 16.69
C VAL A 421 -21.68 1.37 16.05
N LEU A 422 -21.25 2.02 14.95
CA LEU A 422 -22.03 3.11 14.32
C LEU A 422 -23.09 2.60 13.35
N ILE A 423 -22.86 1.46 12.71
CA ILE A 423 -23.73 0.92 11.66
C ILE A 423 -23.93 -0.58 11.96
N PRO A 424 -24.88 -0.92 12.82
CA PRO A 424 -25.20 -2.32 13.08
C PRO A 424 -25.86 -2.95 11.86
N GLY A 425 -25.11 -3.73 11.08
CA GLY A 425 -25.59 -4.52 9.95
C GLY A 425 -24.53 -4.68 8.86
N ASP A 426 -24.19 -5.91 8.48
CA ASP A 426 -23.13 -6.25 7.49
C ASP A 426 -23.37 -5.65 6.09
N GLU A 427 -24.62 -5.34 5.72
CA GLU A 427 -24.96 -4.85 4.38
C GLU A 427 -24.48 -3.41 4.11
N GLU A 428 -24.47 -2.56 5.13
CA GLU A 428 -24.12 -1.15 4.96
C GLU A 428 -22.60 -0.93 4.94
N TYR A 429 -21.84 -1.75 5.69
CA TYR A 429 -20.40 -1.81 5.61
C TYR A 429 -19.92 -2.20 4.19
N THR A 430 -20.51 -3.25 3.61
CA THR A 430 -20.23 -3.69 2.24
C THR A 430 -20.65 -2.64 1.19
N ARG A 431 -21.72 -1.89 1.43
CA ARG A 431 -22.14 -0.76 0.57
C ARG A 431 -21.16 0.41 0.62
N LEU A 432 -20.60 0.74 1.78
CA LEU A 432 -19.61 1.82 1.92
C LEU A 432 -18.29 1.44 1.25
N GLU A 433 -17.84 0.19 1.40
CA GLU A 433 -16.68 -0.33 0.65
C GLU A 433 -16.89 -0.26 -0.86
N SER A 434 -18.10 -0.57 -1.36
CA SER A 434 -18.40 -0.55 -2.80
C SER A 434 -18.60 0.86 -3.36
N ARG A 435 -19.03 1.85 -2.55
CA ARG A 435 -19.26 3.23 -3.01
C ARG A 435 -17.98 3.95 -3.40
N GLY A 436 -16.87 3.72 -2.69
CA GLY A 436 -15.55 4.29 -3.05
C GLY A 436 -14.94 3.72 -4.33
N LEU A 437 -15.51 2.63 -4.88
CA LEU A 437 -15.07 1.99 -6.12
C LEU A 437 -15.85 2.43 -7.35
N LYS A 438 -17.02 3.09 -7.19
CA LYS A 438 -17.95 3.36 -8.30
C LYS A 438 -17.52 4.49 -9.23
N ASP A 439 -16.78 5.49 -8.76
CA ASP A 439 -16.34 6.63 -9.55
C ASP A 439 -14.82 6.59 -9.68
N ASN A 440 -14.29 5.61 -10.42
CA ASN A 440 -12.87 5.40 -10.51
C ASN A 440 -12.34 5.45 -11.94
N ARG A 441 -11.56 6.49 -12.24
CA ARG A 441 -10.97 6.75 -13.55
C ARG A 441 -10.24 5.55 -14.17
N LEU A 442 -9.57 4.74 -13.36
CA LEU A 442 -8.87 3.56 -13.84
C LEU A 442 -9.84 2.48 -14.34
N PHE A 443 -10.93 2.26 -13.59
CA PHE A 443 -11.93 1.24 -13.95
C PHE A 443 -12.74 1.67 -15.15
N ASP A 444 -13.22 2.92 -15.18
CA ASP A 444 -13.95 3.45 -16.31
C ASP A 444 -13.14 3.29 -17.58
N LYS A 445 -11.87 3.70 -17.54
CA LYS A 445 -10.96 3.54 -18.68
C LYS A 445 -10.71 2.06 -19.04
N THR A 446 -10.62 1.18 -18.06
CA THR A 446 -10.45 -0.26 -18.32
C THR A 446 -11.69 -0.86 -18.98
N ILE A 447 -12.89 -0.48 -18.51
CA ILE A 447 -14.17 -0.92 -19.07
C ILE A 447 -14.35 -0.40 -20.49
N ASP A 448 -14.02 0.86 -20.75
CA ASP A 448 -14.09 1.47 -22.08
C ASP A 448 -13.22 0.70 -23.07
N VAL A 449 -11.95 0.44 -22.72
CA VAL A 449 -11.02 -0.34 -23.54
C VAL A 449 -11.56 -1.74 -23.82
N MET A 450 -12.09 -2.41 -22.81
CA MET A 450 -12.65 -3.76 -22.94
C MET A 450 -13.88 -3.73 -23.89
N SER A 451 -14.73 -2.74 -23.77
CA SER A 451 -15.94 -2.57 -24.56
C SER A 451 -15.62 -2.31 -26.03
N ASP A 452 -14.68 -1.40 -26.30
CA ASP A 452 -14.21 -1.07 -27.65
C ASP A 452 -13.58 -2.29 -28.33
N CYS A 453 -12.72 -3.01 -27.64
CA CYS A 453 -12.11 -4.23 -28.17
C CYS A 453 -13.14 -5.34 -28.39
N HIS A 454 -14.10 -5.52 -27.47
CA HIS A 454 -15.15 -6.50 -27.65
C HIS A 454 -16.01 -6.18 -28.88
N ALA A 455 -16.38 -4.93 -29.06
CA ALA A 455 -17.12 -4.46 -30.26
C ALA A 455 -16.31 -4.71 -31.55
N TYR A 456 -15.00 -4.45 -31.53
CA TYR A 456 -14.13 -4.71 -32.69
C TYR A 456 -14.12 -6.19 -33.12
N TRP A 457 -14.13 -7.13 -32.16
CA TRP A 457 -14.10 -8.56 -32.46
C TRP A 457 -15.46 -9.16 -32.78
N LYS A 458 -16.56 -8.44 -32.56
CA LYS A 458 -17.90 -8.90 -32.86
C LYS A 458 -18.04 -9.17 -34.37
N GLY A 459 -18.38 -10.42 -34.71
CA GLY A 459 -18.55 -10.86 -36.12
C GLY A 459 -17.25 -11.24 -36.85
N LYS A 460 -16.08 -11.15 -36.23
CA LYS A 460 -14.81 -11.62 -36.81
C LYS A 460 -14.60 -13.11 -36.58
N LEU A 461 -13.83 -13.74 -37.49
CA LEU A 461 -13.51 -15.17 -37.39
C LEU A 461 -12.69 -15.47 -36.12
N ILE A 462 -13.04 -16.53 -35.42
CA ILE A 462 -12.33 -17.01 -34.21
C ILE A 462 -10.85 -17.32 -34.54
N SER A 463 -10.55 -17.84 -35.73
CA SER A 463 -9.18 -18.10 -36.20
C SER A 463 -8.29 -16.87 -36.15
N THR A 464 -8.80 -15.68 -36.50
CA THR A 464 -8.03 -14.43 -36.45
C THR A 464 -7.63 -14.07 -34.98
N THR A 465 -8.54 -14.24 -34.04
CA THR A 465 -8.23 -14.03 -32.59
C THR A 465 -7.24 -15.05 -32.12
N TYR A 466 -7.36 -16.30 -32.55
CA TYR A 466 -6.46 -17.39 -32.20
C TYR A 466 -5.02 -17.12 -32.71
N ASP A 467 -4.84 -16.71 -33.96
CA ASP A 467 -3.52 -16.37 -34.51
C ASP A 467 -2.85 -15.22 -33.75
N LYS A 468 -3.63 -14.20 -33.35
CA LYS A 468 -3.13 -13.12 -32.50
C LYS A 468 -2.76 -13.62 -31.10
N SER A 469 -3.49 -14.56 -30.53
CA SER A 469 -3.18 -15.14 -29.22
C SER A 469 -1.88 -15.96 -29.24
N ILE A 470 -1.63 -16.72 -30.33
CA ILE A 470 -0.35 -17.40 -30.55
C ILE A 470 0.81 -16.39 -30.66
N SER A 471 0.59 -15.31 -31.39
CA SER A 471 1.58 -14.24 -31.52
C SER A 471 1.90 -13.59 -30.16
N LEU A 472 0.89 -13.31 -29.35
CA LEU A 472 1.08 -12.81 -27.98
C LEU A 472 1.84 -13.80 -27.11
N GLN A 473 1.48 -15.10 -27.15
CA GLN A 473 2.17 -16.15 -26.41
C GLN A 473 3.66 -16.20 -26.76
N ARG A 474 3.98 -16.20 -28.06
CA ARG A 474 5.38 -16.19 -28.53
C ARG A 474 6.15 -14.97 -28.00
N MET A 475 5.51 -13.78 -28.05
CA MET A 475 6.10 -12.56 -27.49
C MET A 475 6.37 -12.67 -25.98
N LEU A 476 5.45 -13.28 -25.22
CA LEU A 476 5.62 -13.45 -23.76
C LEU A 476 6.70 -14.46 -23.42
N GLN A 477 6.89 -15.50 -24.22
CA GLN A 477 7.89 -16.55 -24.01
C GLN A 477 9.28 -16.22 -24.56
N ALA A 478 9.37 -15.25 -25.48
CA ALA A 478 10.67 -14.80 -26.01
C ALA A 478 11.51 -14.18 -24.89
N THR A 479 12.76 -14.58 -24.80
CA THR A 479 13.76 -14.12 -23.79
C THR A 479 14.14 -12.67 -23.95
#